data_e735353c05c530d1eee7b69708e6788c
#
_entry.id   e735353c05c530d1eee7b69708e6788c
#
_cell.length_a   1.000
_cell.length_b   1.000
_cell.length_c   1.000
_cell.angle_alpha   90.00
_cell.angle_beta   90.00
_cell.angle_gamma   90.00
#
_symmetry.space_group_name_H-M   'P 1'
#
loop_
_entity.id
_entity.type
_entity.pdbx_description
1 polymer ?
#
loop_
_entity_poly.entity_id
_entity_poly.type
_entity_poly.pdbx_seq_one_letter_code
_entity_poly.pdbx_strand_id
1 'polypeptide(L)'
;MSSTPPSITVPPCALVFGASGYIGTNLVPRLVREGWRVRAAARSLKVLQARRDDPVWRAVDLVAGDALRPETLGPALAGIDIAYYLVHSMAAGHDFGRLDLEAAANFASAAAAAGVKRIVYLGGLVPREADSEHLVSRKLTGDRLREGSVPVIEIRAGIIVGPGSAAYEVMRDLVYNLPVMTTPRWVQSRSSPIALANLLDYLVRVAQLAPAEGGI
;
A
#
# COMPACT_ATOMS: atom_id res chain seq x y z
N MET A 1 11.26 -47.37 -5.47
CA MET A 1 11.12 -46.11 -4.74
C MET A 1 11.13 -44.98 -5.77
N SER A 2 9.96 -44.48 -6.17
CA SER A 2 9.84 -43.40 -7.16
C SER A 2 9.95 -42.08 -6.43
N SER A 3 11.09 -41.43 -6.52
CA SER A 3 11.28 -40.07 -6.02
C SER A 3 10.63 -39.10 -7.01
N THR A 4 9.45 -38.59 -6.66
CA THR A 4 8.84 -37.46 -7.35
C THR A 4 9.81 -36.29 -7.28
N PRO A 5 10.23 -35.69 -8.40
CA PRO A 5 11.11 -34.52 -8.36
C PRO A 5 10.41 -33.38 -7.60
N PRO A 6 11.15 -32.57 -6.83
CA PRO A 6 10.55 -31.44 -6.14
C PRO A 6 9.87 -30.52 -7.17
N SER A 7 8.60 -30.27 -6.98
CA SER A 7 7.87 -29.30 -7.79
C SER A 7 8.52 -27.93 -7.58
N ILE A 8 9.10 -27.39 -8.64
CA ILE A 8 9.62 -26.01 -8.65
C ILE A 8 8.39 -25.10 -8.53
N THR A 9 8.02 -24.76 -7.31
CA THR A 9 6.98 -23.76 -7.08
C THR A 9 7.55 -22.40 -7.47
N VAL A 10 7.02 -21.84 -8.54
CA VAL A 10 7.37 -20.47 -8.97
C VAL A 10 7.03 -19.53 -7.80
N PRO A 11 7.97 -18.66 -7.36
CA PRO A 11 7.69 -17.71 -6.29
C PRO A 11 6.45 -16.86 -6.62
N PRO A 12 5.58 -16.57 -5.65
CA PRO A 12 4.40 -15.77 -5.87
C PRO A 12 4.79 -14.36 -6.34
N CYS A 13 3.96 -13.77 -7.20
CA CYS A 13 4.18 -12.44 -7.76
C CYS A 13 3.31 -11.41 -7.04
N ALA A 14 3.96 -10.39 -6.47
CA ALA A 14 3.30 -9.29 -5.80
C ALA A 14 3.36 -8.01 -6.62
N LEU A 15 2.21 -7.35 -6.80
CA LEU A 15 2.15 -5.97 -7.28
C LEU A 15 2.18 -5.01 -6.08
N VAL A 16 3.08 -4.03 -6.11
CA VAL A 16 3.04 -2.87 -5.21
C VAL A 16 2.52 -1.68 -6.02
N PHE A 17 1.22 -1.38 -5.91
CA PHE A 17 0.58 -0.26 -6.56
C PHE A 17 0.68 0.99 -5.67
N GLY A 18 1.40 2.02 -6.13
CA GLY A 18 1.86 3.16 -5.32
C GLY A 18 3.31 2.99 -4.84
N ALA A 19 4.13 2.27 -5.60
CA ALA A 19 5.51 1.95 -5.26
C ALA A 19 6.45 3.17 -5.14
N SER A 20 6.06 4.33 -5.67
CA SER A 20 6.81 5.59 -5.51
C SER A 20 6.56 6.30 -4.18
N GLY A 21 5.52 5.92 -3.44
CA GLY A 21 5.18 6.48 -2.14
C GLY A 21 6.08 5.95 -1.01
N TYR A 22 5.94 6.57 0.18
CA TYR A 22 6.77 6.22 1.34
C TYR A 22 6.72 4.73 1.70
N ILE A 23 5.50 4.16 1.82
CA ILE A 23 5.36 2.74 2.15
C ILE A 23 5.81 1.86 0.99
N GLY A 24 5.39 2.15 -0.24
CA GLY A 24 5.75 1.36 -1.41
C GLY A 24 7.24 1.25 -1.63
N THR A 25 7.97 2.36 -1.47
CA THR A 25 9.44 2.41 -1.59
C THR A 25 10.16 1.51 -0.58
N ASN A 26 9.60 1.35 0.61
CA ASN A 26 10.16 0.51 1.67
C ASN A 26 9.66 -0.94 1.58
N LEU A 27 8.43 -1.17 1.10
CA LEU A 27 7.84 -2.50 0.97
C LEU A 27 8.47 -3.30 -0.17
N VAL A 28 8.74 -2.67 -1.32
CA VAL A 28 9.34 -3.34 -2.49
C VAL A 28 10.65 -4.07 -2.12
N PRO A 29 11.66 -3.43 -1.50
CA PRO A 29 12.87 -4.13 -1.11
C PRO A 29 12.63 -5.22 -0.06
N ARG A 30 11.64 -5.05 0.81
CA ARG A 30 11.31 -6.05 1.83
C ARG A 30 10.76 -7.31 1.17
N LEU A 31 9.80 -7.19 0.24
CA LEU A 31 9.24 -8.33 -0.49
C LEU A 31 10.31 -9.07 -1.31
N VAL A 32 11.19 -8.35 -2.00
CA VAL A 32 12.30 -8.97 -2.76
C VAL A 32 13.20 -9.80 -1.84
N ARG A 33 13.56 -9.30 -0.66
CA ARG A 33 14.38 -10.03 0.32
C ARG A 33 13.67 -11.28 0.87
N GLU A 34 12.35 -11.27 0.93
CA GLU A 34 11.52 -12.43 1.32
C GLU A 34 11.28 -13.42 0.16
N GLY A 35 11.94 -13.21 -0.97
CA GLY A 35 11.88 -14.14 -2.12
C GLY A 35 10.68 -13.95 -3.04
N TRP A 36 9.92 -12.87 -2.93
CA TRP A 36 8.82 -12.56 -3.83
C TRP A 36 9.32 -12.06 -5.18
N ARG A 37 8.64 -12.44 -6.25
CA ARG A 37 8.69 -11.70 -7.50
C ARG A 37 7.88 -10.44 -7.33
N VAL A 38 8.45 -9.26 -7.64
CA VAL A 38 7.80 -7.98 -7.37
C VAL A 38 7.65 -7.18 -8.64
N ARG A 39 6.42 -6.73 -8.89
CA ARG A 39 6.12 -5.67 -9.84
C ARG A 39 5.79 -4.40 -9.08
N ALA A 40 6.46 -3.29 -9.41
CA ALA A 40 6.25 -1.98 -8.82
C ALA A 40 5.53 -1.08 -9.82
N ALA A 41 4.37 -0.55 -9.41
CA ALA A 41 3.57 0.34 -10.23
C ALA A 41 3.50 1.75 -9.64
N ALA A 42 3.63 2.76 -10.51
CA ALA A 42 3.40 4.16 -10.20
C ALA A 42 2.90 4.90 -11.45
N ARG A 43 2.28 6.07 -11.27
CA ARG A 43 1.83 6.91 -12.39
C ARG A 43 2.97 7.33 -13.31
N SER A 44 4.14 7.58 -12.76
CA SER A 44 5.35 7.92 -13.52
C SER A 44 6.38 6.81 -13.43
N LEU A 45 6.60 6.11 -14.53
CA LEU A 45 7.64 5.09 -14.65
C LEU A 45 9.04 5.67 -14.39
N LYS A 46 9.27 6.94 -14.78
CA LYS A 46 10.53 7.65 -14.61
C LYS A 46 10.96 7.71 -13.14
N VAL A 47 10.00 7.91 -12.23
CA VAL A 47 10.27 7.94 -10.77
C VAL A 47 10.74 6.58 -10.25
N LEU A 48 10.20 5.48 -10.78
CA LEU A 48 10.64 4.14 -10.42
C LEU A 48 11.99 3.79 -11.05
N GLN A 49 12.23 4.20 -12.28
CA GLN A 49 13.51 3.99 -12.97
C GLN A 49 14.68 4.66 -12.25
N ALA A 50 14.47 5.82 -11.64
CA ALA A 50 15.49 6.49 -10.83
C ALA A 50 15.96 5.67 -9.59
N ARG A 51 15.24 4.59 -9.24
CA ARG A 51 15.64 3.70 -8.15
C ARG A 51 16.52 2.54 -8.59
N ARG A 52 16.77 2.39 -9.89
CA ARG A 52 17.58 1.29 -10.46
C ARG A 52 19.05 1.31 -10.01
N ASP A 53 19.52 2.39 -9.40
CA ASP A 53 20.86 2.46 -8.80
C ASP A 53 20.97 1.53 -7.57
N ASP A 54 19.87 1.29 -6.84
CA ASP A 54 19.79 0.28 -5.79
C ASP A 54 19.71 -1.12 -6.42
N PRO A 55 20.66 -2.05 -6.09
CA PRO A 55 20.68 -3.40 -6.63
C PRO A 55 19.36 -4.17 -6.46
N VAL A 56 18.64 -3.96 -5.36
CA VAL A 56 17.35 -4.64 -5.10
C VAL A 56 16.30 -4.25 -6.14
N TRP A 57 16.30 -3.00 -6.57
CA TRP A 57 15.34 -2.51 -7.57
C TRP A 57 15.64 -2.97 -9.00
N ARG A 58 16.86 -3.50 -9.26
CA ARG A 58 17.20 -4.06 -10.57
C ARG A 58 16.41 -5.34 -10.89
N ALA A 59 16.05 -6.11 -9.87
CA ALA A 59 15.25 -7.33 -10.00
C ALA A 59 13.74 -7.08 -10.03
N VAL A 60 13.28 -5.83 -9.87
CA VAL A 60 11.87 -5.46 -9.80
C VAL A 60 11.34 -5.16 -11.21
N ASP A 61 10.19 -5.73 -11.55
CA ASP A 61 9.46 -5.37 -12.77
C ASP A 61 8.78 -4.00 -12.55
N LEU A 62 9.04 -3.04 -13.43
CA LEU A 62 8.54 -1.67 -13.32
C LEU A 62 7.46 -1.41 -14.36
N VAL A 63 6.31 -0.91 -13.94
CA VAL A 63 5.19 -0.61 -14.83
C VAL A 63 4.57 0.74 -14.50
N ALA A 64 4.08 1.44 -15.53
CA ALA A 64 3.22 2.60 -15.34
C ALA A 64 1.80 2.11 -15.01
N GLY A 65 1.17 2.70 -14.00
CA GLY A 65 -0.21 2.38 -13.62
C GLY A 65 -0.86 3.54 -12.90
N ASP A 66 -2.08 3.88 -13.34
CA ASP A 66 -2.91 4.92 -12.75
C ASP A 66 -4.33 4.36 -12.57
N ALA A 67 -4.83 4.33 -11.34
CA ALA A 67 -6.14 3.77 -11.04
C ALA A 67 -7.30 4.61 -11.59
N LEU A 68 -7.06 5.87 -11.94
CA LEU A 68 -8.03 6.72 -12.66
C LEU A 68 -7.98 6.50 -14.19
N ARG A 69 -7.06 5.64 -14.67
CA ARG A 69 -6.91 5.29 -16.08
C ARG A 69 -6.98 3.77 -16.23
N PRO A 70 -8.20 3.20 -16.31
CA PRO A 70 -8.42 1.74 -16.28
C PRO A 70 -7.60 0.96 -17.31
N GLU A 71 -7.32 1.54 -18.46
CA GLU A 71 -6.52 0.94 -19.53
C GLU A 71 -5.08 0.60 -19.10
N THR A 72 -4.57 1.25 -18.07
CA THR A 72 -3.22 1.02 -17.53
C THR A 72 -3.16 -0.13 -16.52
N LEU A 73 -4.30 -0.56 -15.99
CA LEU A 73 -4.38 -1.53 -14.90
C LEU A 73 -4.20 -2.96 -15.36
N GLY A 74 -4.73 -3.30 -16.54
CA GLY A 74 -4.58 -4.65 -17.10
C GLY A 74 -3.12 -5.09 -17.20
N PRO A 75 -2.24 -4.34 -17.86
CA PRO A 75 -0.80 -4.65 -17.90
C PRO A 75 -0.15 -4.70 -16.53
N ALA A 76 -0.56 -3.83 -15.60
CA ALA A 76 -0.01 -3.79 -14.25
C ALA A 76 -0.36 -5.04 -13.43
N LEU A 77 -1.56 -5.59 -13.62
CA LEU A 77 -2.11 -6.70 -12.82
C LEU A 77 -1.92 -8.08 -13.47
N ALA A 78 -1.50 -8.16 -14.73
CA ALA A 78 -1.32 -9.42 -15.45
C ALA A 78 -0.32 -10.35 -14.73
N GLY A 79 -0.75 -11.56 -14.34
CA GLY A 79 0.08 -12.57 -13.69
C GLY A 79 0.47 -12.23 -12.26
N ILE A 80 -0.30 -11.38 -11.58
CA ILE A 80 -0.12 -11.02 -10.17
C ILE A 80 -0.96 -11.94 -9.28
N ASP A 81 -0.34 -12.48 -8.24
CA ASP A 81 -1.03 -13.27 -7.21
C ASP A 81 -1.63 -12.37 -6.12
N ILE A 82 -0.85 -11.41 -5.62
CA ILE A 82 -1.21 -10.50 -4.53
C ILE A 82 -0.99 -9.06 -4.96
N ALA A 83 -1.97 -8.19 -4.77
CA ALA A 83 -1.87 -6.78 -5.11
C ALA A 83 -1.95 -5.90 -3.85
N TYR A 84 -0.88 -5.17 -3.55
CA TYR A 84 -0.88 -4.13 -2.52
C TYR A 84 -1.41 -2.82 -3.10
N TYR A 85 -2.51 -2.32 -2.57
CA TYR A 85 -3.09 -1.04 -2.94
C TYR A 85 -2.69 0.03 -1.92
N LEU A 86 -1.70 0.87 -2.30
CA LEU A 86 -1.07 1.87 -1.42
C LEU A 86 -1.24 3.30 -1.91
N VAL A 87 -2.23 3.55 -2.75
CA VAL A 87 -2.48 4.89 -3.31
C VAL A 87 -3.68 5.56 -2.67
N HIS A 88 -3.63 6.88 -2.59
CA HIS A 88 -4.74 7.75 -2.26
C HIS A 88 -4.46 9.17 -2.81
N SER A 89 -5.52 9.94 -3.07
CA SER A 89 -5.45 11.19 -3.84
C SER A 89 -5.29 12.43 -2.95
N MET A 90 -4.34 12.44 -2.00
CA MET A 90 -4.13 13.57 -1.07
C MET A 90 -3.90 14.93 -1.75
N ALA A 91 -3.49 14.95 -3.01
CA ALA A 91 -3.13 16.17 -3.74
C ALA A 91 -4.28 16.74 -4.60
N ALA A 92 -5.46 16.12 -4.60
CA ALA A 92 -6.55 16.45 -5.54
C ALA A 92 -7.53 17.55 -5.06
N GLY A 93 -7.20 18.30 -4.01
CA GLY A 93 -8.10 19.36 -3.48
C GLY A 93 -9.40 18.79 -2.93
N HIS A 94 -10.54 19.49 -3.11
CA HIS A 94 -11.84 19.09 -2.55
C HIS A 94 -12.46 17.81 -3.16
N ASP A 95 -11.96 17.33 -4.31
CA ASP A 95 -12.53 16.17 -5.03
C ASP A 95 -11.84 14.83 -4.70
N PHE A 96 -10.89 14.82 -3.75
CA PHE A 96 -10.09 13.63 -3.48
C PHE A 96 -10.93 12.40 -3.09
N GLY A 97 -12.00 12.58 -2.33
CA GLY A 97 -12.85 11.48 -1.89
C GLY A 97 -13.53 10.74 -3.06
N ARG A 98 -14.07 11.48 -4.03
CA ARG A 98 -14.68 10.91 -5.23
C ARG A 98 -13.64 10.18 -6.09
N LEU A 99 -12.48 10.79 -6.28
CA LEU A 99 -11.39 10.19 -7.07
C LEU A 99 -10.81 8.93 -6.42
N ASP A 100 -10.71 8.89 -5.09
CA ASP A 100 -10.28 7.69 -4.37
C ASP A 100 -11.26 6.53 -4.53
N LEU A 101 -12.57 6.80 -4.51
CA LEU A 101 -13.60 5.77 -4.73
C LEU A 101 -13.60 5.25 -6.17
N GLU A 102 -13.47 6.15 -7.15
CA GLU A 102 -13.36 5.79 -8.56
C GLU A 102 -12.12 4.93 -8.82
N ALA A 103 -10.98 5.36 -8.30
CA ALA A 103 -9.71 4.63 -8.39
C ALA A 103 -9.80 3.23 -7.77
N ALA A 104 -10.43 3.10 -6.59
CA ALA A 104 -10.63 1.83 -5.91
C ALA A 104 -11.53 0.89 -6.71
N ALA A 105 -12.63 1.42 -7.29
CA ALA A 105 -13.54 0.65 -8.13
C ALA A 105 -12.84 0.09 -9.39
N ASN A 106 -12.13 0.96 -10.09
CA ASN A 106 -11.37 0.57 -11.28
C ASN A 106 -10.34 -0.50 -10.96
N PHE A 107 -9.60 -0.32 -9.85
CA PHE A 107 -8.59 -1.27 -9.41
C PHE A 107 -9.18 -2.63 -9.03
N ALA A 108 -10.27 -2.65 -8.25
CA ALA A 108 -10.95 -3.88 -7.85
C ALA A 108 -11.46 -4.66 -9.06
N SER A 109 -12.09 -3.97 -10.02
CA SER A 109 -12.57 -4.57 -11.28
C SER A 109 -11.43 -5.16 -12.10
N ALA A 110 -10.34 -4.40 -12.28
CA ALA A 110 -9.19 -4.87 -13.04
C ALA A 110 -8.46 -6.03 -12.35
N ALA A 111 -8.36 -6.03 -11.01
CA ALA A 111 -7.78 -7.11 -10.24
C ALA A 111 -8.59 -8.41 -10.38
N ALA A 112 -9.93 -8.32 -10.37
CA ALA A 112 -10.80 -9.45 -10.61
C ALA A 112 -10.61 -10.01 -12.03
N ALA A 113 -10.59 -9.16 -13.04
CA ALA A 113 -10.39 -9.55 -14.44
C ALA A 113 -9.01 -10.20 -14.68
N ALA A 114 -7.99 -9.79 -13.95
CA ALA A 114 -6.63 -10.34 -14.02
C ALA A 114 -6.43 -11.62 -13.19
N GLY A 115 -7.43 -12.06 -12.41
CA GLY A 115 -7.34 -13.25 -11.58
C GLY A 115 -6.46 -13.08 -10.35
N VAL A 116 -6.31 -11.85 -9.82
CA VAL A 116 -5.60 -11.58 -8.57
C VAL A 116 -6.28 -12.34 -7.42
N LYS A 117 -5.48 -13.02 -6.60
CA LYS A 117 -6.00 -13.88 -5.52
C LYS A 117 -6.35 -13.08 -4.26
N ARG A 118 -5.70 -11.93 -4.06
CA ARG A 118 -5.89 -11.07 -2.87
C ARG A 118 -5.44 -9.65 -3.11
N ILE A 119 -6.18 -8.71 -2.54
CA ILE A 119 -5.77 -7.32 -2.41
C ILE A 119 -5.40 -7.07 -0.94
N VAL A 120 -4.24 -6.46 -0.70
CA VAL A 120 -3.83 -5.94 0.61
C VAL A 120 -3.93 -4.43 0.56
N TYR A 121 -4.82 -3.87 1.36
CA TYR A 121 -5.06 -2.43 1.44
C TYR A 121 -4.49 -1.86 2.74
N LEU A 122 -3.76 -0.75 2.66
CA LEU A 122 -3.31 0.00 3.83
C LEU A 122 -4.24 1.18 4.07
N GLY A 123 -5.20 0.99 4.96
CA GLY A 123 -6.13 2.01 5.43
C GLY A 123 -5.60 2.80 6.61
N GLY A 124 -6.43 3.68 7.16
CA GLY A 124 -6.16 4.45 8.38
C GLY A 124 -7.02 3.99 9.55
N LEU A 125 -6.54 4.20 10.77
CA LEU A 125 -7.38 4.10 11.96
C LEU A 125 -8.41 5.24 11.94
N VAL A 126 -9.69 4.88 11.90
CA VAL A 126 -10.81 5.84 11.89
C VAL A 126 -11.44 5.84 13.28
N PRO A 127 -11.38 6.95 14.05
CA PRO A 127 -12.13 7.09 15.28
C PRO A 127 -13.64 6.99 15.02
N ARG A 128 -14.43 6.59 16.04
CA ARG A 128 -15.90 6.49 15.91
C ARG A 128 -16.56 7.82 15.54
N GLU A 129 -15.98 8.94 15.96
CA GLU A 129 -16.43 10.32 15.71
C GLU A 129 -15.39 11.02 14.83
N ALA A 130 -15.11 10.48 13.63
CA ALA A 130 -14.11 11.07 12.74
C ALA A 130 -14.76 12.19 11.91
N ASP A 131 -14.40 13.43 12.21
CA ASP A 131 -14.76 14.62 11.40
C ASP A 131 -13.77 14.85 10.24
N SER A 132 -12.72 14.04 10.12
CA SER A 132 -11.73 14.20 9.07
C SER A 132 -12.19 13.53 7.78
N GLU A 133 -12.51 14.33 6.77
CA GLU A 133 -12.86 13.87 5.41
C GLU A 133 -11.83 12.87 4.87
N HIS A 134 -10.57 13.06 5.22
CA HIS A 134 -9.46 12.20 4.81
C HIS A 134 -9.55 10.80 5.41
N LEU A 135 -9.88 10.65 6.69
CA LEU A 135 -10.06 9.36 7.34
C LEU A 135 -11.31 8.65 6.83
N VAL A 136 -12.38 9.42 6.59
CA VAL A 136 -13.62 8.90 5.97
C VAL A 136 -13.33 8.37 4.57
N SER A 137 -12.61 9.12 3.73
CA SER A 137 -12.22 8.68 2.38
C SER A 137 -11.44 7.36 2.42
N ARG A 138 -10.50 7.20 3.35
CA ARG A 138 -9.75 5.94 3.50
C ARG A 138 -10.62 4.76 3.86
N LYS A 139 -11.59 4.96 4.77
CA LYS A 139 -12.56 3.91 5.11
C LYS A 139 -13.38 3.51 3.89
N LEU A 140 -13.96 4.51 3.20
CA LEU A 140 -14.78 4.29 2.02
C LEU A 140 -14.00 3.64 0.88
N THR A 141 -12.71 3.95 0.72
CA THR A 141 -11.81 3.27 -0.22
C THR A 141 -11.69 1.78 0.09
N GLY A 142 -11.51 1.42 1.36
CA GLY A 142 -11.48 0.03 1.79
C GLY A 142 -12.81 -0.70 1.53
N ASP A 143 -13.94 -0.04 1.83
CA ASP A 143 -15.27 -0.56 1.57
C ASP A 143 -15.47 -0.76 0.04
N ARG A 144 -15.06 0.20 -0.78
CA ARG A 144 -15.16 0.13 -2.25
C ARG A 144 -14.32 -0.99 -2.87
N LEU A 145 -13.11 -1.24 -2.34
CA LEU A 145 -12.29 -2.38 -2.77
C LEU A 145 -12.98 -3.72 -2.46
N ARG A 146 -13.68 -3.85 -1.31
CA ARG A 146 -14.39 -5.07 -0.91
C ARG A 146 -15.67 -5.34 -1.70
N GLU A 147 -16.23 -4.35 -2.40
CA GLU A 147 -17.34 -4.58 -3.33
C GLU A 147 -16.95 -5.42 -4.54
N GLY A 148 -15.64 -5.53 -4.83
CA GLY A 148 -15.11 -6.43 -5.87
C GLY A 148 -15.14 -7.90 -5.43
N SER A 149 -14.90 -8.81 -6.38
CA SER A 149 -14.89 -10.27 -6.12
C SER A 149 -13.56 -10.78 -5.54
N VAL A 150 -12.50 -9.95 -5.53
CA VAL A 150 -11.19 -10.35 -4.98
C VAL A 150 -11.19 -10.13 -3.47
N PRO A 151 -10.80 -11.12 -2.66
CA PRO A 151 -10.69 -10.95 -1.20
C PRO A 151 -9.74 -9.80 -0.83
N VAL A 152 -10.17 -8.94 0.10
CA VAL A 152 -9.40 -7.78 0.56
C VAL A 152 -9.03 -7.94 2.03
N ILE A 153 -7.74 -7.83 2.34
CA ILE A 153 -7.26 -7.66 3.71
C ILE A 153 -6.92 -6.18 3.90
N GLU A 154 -7.58 -5.53 4.83
CA GLU A 154 -7.29 -4.15 5.20
C GLU A 154 -6.45 -4.11 6.48
N ILE A 155 -5.27 -3.51 6.41
CA ILE A 155 -4.47 -3.14 7.58
C ILE A 155 -4.76 -1.66 7.87
N ARG A 156 -5.27 -1.37 9.07
CA ARG A 156 -5.52 0.00 9.53
C ARG A 156 -4.38 0.45 10.42
N ALA A 157 -3.61 1.40 9.94
CA ALA A 157 -2.49 1.98 10.69
C ALA A 157 -2.81 3.39 11.17
N GLY A 158 -2.28 3.75 12.33
CA GLY A 158 -2.22 5.13 12.78
C GLY A 158 -1.04 5.87 12.18
N ILE A 159 -0.37 6.70 12.98
CA ILE A 159 0.83 7.44 12.54
C ILE A 159 1.97 6.45 12.33
N ILE A 160 2.52 6.41 11.12
CA ILE A 160 3.66 5.56 10.78
C ILE A 160 4.94 6.33 11.08
N VAL A 161 5.76 5.77 11.98
CA VAL A 161 6.99 6.38 12.49
C VAL A 161 8.19 5.65 11.90
N GLY A 162 9.07 6.40 11.26
CA GLY A 162 10.31 5.88 10.68
C GLY A 162 11.05 6.93 9.85
N PRO A 163 12.30 6.67 9.47
CA PRO A 163 13.09 7.59 8.66
C PRO A 163 12.38 7.96 7.37
N GLY A 164 12.27 9.25 7.05
CA GLY A 164 11.57 9.75 5.87
C GLY A 164 10.04 9.76 5.96
N SER A 165 9.45 9.43 7.13
CA SER A 165 8.02 9.65 7.37
C SER A 165 7.76 11.13 7.57
N ALA A 166 6.92 11.73 6.73
CA ALA A 166 6.60 13.16 6.82
C ALA A 166 6.09 13.57 8.21
N ALA A 167 5.21 12.76 8.82
CA ALA A 167 4.70 13.02 10.17
C ALA A 167 5.80 12.97 11.23
N TYR A 168 6.72 12.01 11.12
CA TYR A 168 7.84 11.89 12.05
C TYR A 168 8.84 13.05 11.90
N GLU A 169 9.20 13.39 10.66
CA GLU A 169 10.14 14.47 10.37
C GLU A 169 9.62 15.82 10.90
N VAL A 170 8.34 16.12 10.66
CA VAL A 170 7.72 17.35 11.19
C VAL A 170 7.72 17.36 12.71
N MET A 171 7.34 16.28 13.38
CA MET A 171 7.35 16.20 14.85
C MET A 171 8.77 16.36 15.41
N ARG A 172 9.74 15.69 14.80
CA ARG A 172 11.16 15.79 15.19
C ARG A 172 11.64 17.23 15.06
N ASP A 173 11.41 17.86 13.92
CA ASP A 173 11.89 19.21 13.64
C ASP A 173 11.23 20.25 14.56
N LEU A 174 9.95 20.09 14.90
CA LEU A 174 9.28 20.93 15.88
C LEU A 174 9.92 20.80 17.28
N VAL A 175 10.20 19.57 17.72
CA VAL A 175 10.78 19.32 19.06
C VAL A 175 12.22 19.86 19.15
N TYR A 176 13.03 19.70 18.09
CA TYR A 176 14.44 20.09 18.16
C TYR A 176 14.69 21.58 17.87
N ASN A 177 13.83 22.22 17.09
CA ASN A 177 14.08 23.58 16.62
C ASN A 177 13.26 24.67 17.35
N LEU A 178 12.21 24.29 18.11
CA LEU A 178 11.41 25.25 18.84
C LEU A 178 11.79 25.27 20.32
N PRO A 179 12.36 26.40 20.84
CA PRO A 179 12.71 26.53 22.25
C PRO A 179 11.48 26.59 23.18
N VAL A 180 10.35 27.05 22.65
CA VAL A 180 9.05 27.07 23.33
C VAL A 180 7.97 26.69 22.30
N MET A 181 7.09 25.77 22.67
CA MET A 181 6.00 25.34 21.82
C MET A 181 4.64 25.61 22.52
N THR A 182 3.85 26.51 21.93
CA THR A 182 2.43 26.63 22.27
C THR A 182 1.67 25.55 21.55
N THR A 183 1.25 24.51 22.29
CA THR A 183 0.58 23.36 21.67
C THR A 183 -0.92 23.61 21.49
N PRO A 184 -1.47 23.44 20.28
CA PRO A 184 -2.91 23.46 20.05
C PRO A 184 -3.60 22.30 20.80
N ARG A 185 -4.90 22.42 21.07
CA ARG A 185 -5.67 21.40 21.81
C ARG A 185 -5.63 20.00 21.14
N TRP A 186 -5.47 19.93 19.83
CA TRP A 186 -5.39 18.66 19.09
C TRP A 186 -4.14 17.83 19.43
N VAL A 187 -3.08 18.42 20.00
CA VAL A 187 -1.90 17.67 20.48
C VAL A 187 -2.26 16.71 21.63
N GLN A 188 -3.36 16.97 22.34
CA GLN A 188 -3.87 16.07 23.38
C GLN A 188 -4.61 14.86 22.82
N SER A 189 -4.81 14.79 21.50
CA SER A 189 -5.47 13.64 20.85
C SER A 189 -4.61 12.40 21.00
N ARG A 190 -5.22 11.30 21.38
CA ARG A 190 -4.54 10.00 21.45
C ARG A 190 -4.31 9.47 20.05
N SER A 191 -3.10 9.05 19.76
CA SER A 191 -2.74 8.37 18.52
C SER A 191 -2.16 6.99 18.81
N SER A 192 -2.23 6.10 17.85
CA SER A 192 -1.62 4.77 17.92
C SER A 192 -0.48 4.71 16.89
N PRO A 193 0.73 5.14 17.26
CA PRO A 193 1.85 5.10 16.33
C PRO A 193 2.29 3.65 16.09
N ILE A 194 2.76 3.38 14.87
CA ILE A 194 3.37 2.11 14.49
C ILE A 194 4.74 2.38 13.83
N ALA A 195 5.75 1.61 14.22
CA ALA A 195 7.04 1.69 13.54
C ALA A 195 6.93 1.16 12.10
N LEU A 196 7.61 1.82 11.15
CA LEU A 196 7.63 1.39 9.76
C LEU A 196 8.04 -0.09 9.62
N ALA A 197 9.07 -0.53 10.35
CA ALA A 197 9.53 -1.92 10.30
C ALA A 197 8.42 -2.91 10.67
N ASN A 198 7.67 -2.64 11.75
CA ASN A 198 6.56 -3.48 12.18
C ASN A 198 5.42 -3.49 11.16
N LEU A 199 5.10 -2.33 10.56
CA LEU A 199 4.09 -2.25 9.51
C LEU A 199 4.49 -3.10 8.28
N LEU A 200 5.75 -3.01 7.86
CA LEU A 200 6.25 -3.82 6.75
C LEU A 200 6.18 -5.32 7.05
N ASP A 201 6.50 -5.73 8.28
CA ASP A 201 6.35 -7.12 8.72
C ASP A 201 4.89 -7.59 8.64
N TYR A 202 3.93 -6.77 9.08
CA TYR A 202 2.51 -7.09 8.92
C TYR A 202 2.11 -7.19 7.46
N LEU A 203 2.50 -6.23 6.61
CA LEU A 203 2.19 -6.25 5.18
C LEU A 203 2.71 -7.51 4.48
N VAL A 204 3.91 -7.97 4.82
CA VAL A 204 4.46 -9.21 4.27
C VAL A 204 3.70 -10.44 4.78
N ARG A 205 3.46 -10.52 6.09
CA ARG A 205 2.80 -11.70 6.70
C ARG A 205 1.37 -11.89 6.24
N VAL A 206 0.57 -10.83 6.13
CA VAL A 206 -0.83 -10.96 5.70
C VAL A 206 -0.98 -11.43 4.25
N ALA A 207 0.02 -11.20 3.41
CA ALA A 207 0.04 -11.74 2.07
C ALA A 207 0.17 -13.27 2.03
N GLN A 208 0.78 -13.85 3.08
CA GLN A 208 1.03 -15.29 3.20
C GLN A 208 -0.10 -16.05 3.92
N LEU A 209 -1.08 -15.35 4.52
CA LEU A 209 -2.19 -15.99 5.21
C LEU A 209 -3.02 -16.88 4.26
N ALA A 210 -3.55 -17.98 4.78
CA ALA A 210 -4.51 -18.79 4.04
C ALA A 210 -5.79 -17.97 3.75
N PRO A 211 -6.52 -18.24 2.64
CA PRO A 211 -7.73 -17.49 2.29
C PRO A 211 -8.79 -17.44 3.38
N ALA A 212 -8.90 -18.49 4.20
CA ALA A 212 -9.87 -18.59 5.29
C ALA A 212 -9.50 -17.77 6.54
N GLU A 213 -8.24 -17.39 6.68
CA GLU A 213 -7.71 -16.62 7.83
C GLU A 213 -7.79 -15.09 7.61
N GLY A 214 -8.08 -14.66 6.39
CA GLY A 214 -8.10 -13.24 6.00
C GLY A 214 -9.47 -12.58 6.08
N GLY A 215 -10.49 -13.27 6.61
CA GLY A 215 -11.82 -12.72 6.76
C GLY A 215 -11.97 -11.89 8.04
N ILE A 216 -11.97 -10.58 7.94
CA ILE A 216 -12.69 -9.64 8.80
C ILE A 216 -13.49 -8.73 7.91
#